data_53ff56e489b00c6fa3e3431f2b5e5ae0
#
_entry.id   53ff56e489b00c6fa3e3431f2b5e5ae0
#
_cell.length_a   1.000
_cell.length_b   1.000
_cell.length_c   1.000
_cell.angle_alpha   90.00
_cell.angle_beta   90.00
_cell.angle_gamma   90.00
#
_symmetry.space_group_name_H-M   'P 1'
#
loop_
_entity.id
_entity.type
_entity.pdbx_description
1 polymer ?
#
loop_
_entity_poly.entity_id
_entity_poly.type
_entity_poly.pdbx_seq_one_letter_code
_entity_poly.pdbx_strand_id
1 'polypeptide(L)'
;MGALEDCIARTREYALERRQFKNNPIAKYQLVQKKLADATTDAAYGILAAYQVGRLKDEGKAAPEMISMIKRQNCDRALINSRVLQEVFGGNAVSDEYHIGRHVANLFVTQTYEGQSDIHSLILGRAITGLQAFV
;
A
#
# COMPACT_ATOMS: atom_id res chain seq x y z
N MET A 1 -5.11 2.09 -2.54
CA MET A 1 -3.94 2.57 -3.32
C MET A 1 -3.80 4.09 -3.32
N GLY A 2 -4.85 4.90 -3.48
CA GLY A 2 -4.73 6.36 -3.53
C GLY A 2 -3.96 7.01 -2.37
N ALA A 3 -4.14 6.54 -1.13
CA ALA A 3 -3.33 7.01 0.00
C ALA A 3 -1.83 6.68 -0.16
N LEU A 4 -1.49 5.53 -0.78
CA LEU A 4 -0.10 5.19 -1.07
C LEU A 4 0.48 6.11 -2.16
N GLU A 5 -0.30 6.45 -3.19
CA GLU A 5 0.14 7.40 -4.23
C GLU A 5 0.44 8.78 -3.62
N ASP A 6 -0.39 9.28 -2.70
CA ASP A 6 -0.11 10.53 -1.99
C ASP A 6 1.15 10.42 -1.11
N CYS A 7 1.34 9.29 -0.43
CA CYS A 7 2.59 9.03 0.31
C CYS A 7 3.83 9.04 -0.59
N ILE A 8 3.74 8.45 -1.79
CA ILE A 8 4.84 8.44 -2.77
C ILE A 8 5.16 9.87 -3.22
N ALA A 9 4.13 10.64 -3.60
CA ALA A 9 4.30 12.01 -4.05
C ALA A 9 4.97 12.89 -2.98
N ARG A 10 4.46 12.87 -1.75
CA ARG A 10 5.02 13.61 -0.61
C ARG A 10 6.45 13.18 -0.27
N THR A 11 6.70 11.87 -0.28
CA THR A 11 8.05 11.35 0.01
C THR A 11 9.04 11.78 -1.06
N ARG A 12 8.64 11.75 -2.33
CA ARG A 12 9.47 12.21 -3.44
C ARG A 12 9.82 13.70 -3.28
N GLU A 13 8.83 14.55 -3.02
CA GLU A 13 9.03 15.98 -2.83
C GLU A 13 9.98 16.25 -1.66
N TYR A 14 9.67 15.69 -0.49
CA TYR A 14 10.53 15.80 0.69
C TYR A 14 11.95 15.33 0.42
N ALA A 15 12.15 14.20 -0.25
CA ALA A 15 13.46 13.65 -0.53
C ALA A 15 14.29 14.51 -1.50
N LEU A 16 13.64 15.23 -2.41
CA LEU A 16 14.29 16.15 -3.32
C LEU A 16 14.72 17.45 -2.62
N GLU A 17 13.96 17.92 -1.63
CA GLU A 17 14.22 19.16 -0.90
C GLU A 17 15.18 18.95 0.29
N ARG A 18 15.00 17.86 1.04
CA ARG A 18 15.78 17.60 2.26
C ARG A 18 17.25 17.36 1.95
N ARG A 19 18.12 18.15 2.55
CA ARG A 19 19.57 18.08 2.38
C ARG A 19 20.24 17.38 3.55
N GLN A 20 21.09 16.39 3.26
CA GLN A 20 21.95 15.72 4.23
C GLN A 20 23.26 15.30 3.55
N PHE A 21 24.22 14.78 4.33
CA PHE A 21 25.47 14.20 3.81
C PHE A 21 26.14 15.08 2.73
N LYS A 22 26.86 16.13 3.15
CA LYS A 22 27.51 17.10 2.27
C LYS A 22 26.52 17.92 1.42
N ASN A 23 25.38 18.25 2.02
CA ASN A 23 24.36 19.10 1.40
C ASN A 23 23.72 18.54 0.10
N ASN A 24 23.71 17.22 -0.05
CA ASN A 24 22.99 16.57 -1.14
C ASN A 24 21.51 16.35 -0.80
N PRO A 25 20.60 16.37 -1.79
CA PRO A 25 19.24 15.89 -1.59
C PRO A 25 19.26 14.40 -1.21
N ILE A 26 18.44 14.01 -0.24
CA ILE A 26 18.41 12.60 0.19
C ILE A 26 17.88 11.67 -0.89
N ALA A 27 17.14 12.17 -1.87
CA ALA A 27 16.71 11.45 -3.08
C ALA A 27 17.88 10.86 -3.89
N LYS A 28 19.10 11.35 -3.70
CA LYS A 28 20.31 10.83 -4.36
C LYS A 28 20.70 9.42 -3.89
N TYR A 29 20.26 9.03 -2.69
CA TYR A 29 20.75 7.81 -2.05
C TYR A 29 19.93 6.58 -2.43
N GLN A 30 20.63 5.47 -2.70
CA GLN A 30 20.06 4.24 -3.24
C GLN A 30 18.91 3.68 -2.37
N LEU A 31 19.05 3.72 -1.03
CA LEU A 31 17.99 3.18 -0.15
C LEU A 31 16.71 4.03 -0.19
N VAL A 32 16.80 5.34 -0.40
CA VAL A 32 15.63 6.21 -0.60
C VAL A 32 14.99 5.91 -1.95
N GLN A 33 15.79 5.82 -3.00
CA GLN A 33 15.31 5.47 -4.35
C GLN A 33 14.65 4.10 -4.38
N LYS A 34 15.24 3.10 -3.70
CA LYS A 34 14.64 1.76 -3.58
C LYS A 34 13.27 1.80 -2.93
N LYS A 35 13.11 2.51 -1.81
CA LYS A 35 11.82 2.63 -1.13
C LYS A 35 10.75 3.24 -2.03
N LEU A 36 11.09 4.29 -2.78
CA LEU A 36 10.18 4.91 -3.75
C LEU A 36 9.83 3.97 -4.90
N ALA A 37 10.82 3.25 -5.44
CA ALA A 37 10.61 2.30 -6.53
C ALA A 37 9.70 1.15 -6.13
N ASP A 38 9.94 0.53 -4.96
CA ASP A 38 9.12 -0.56 -4.43
C ASP A 38 7.67 -0.11 -4.22
N ALA A 39 7.48 1.05 -3.57
CA ALA A 39 6.15 1.61 -3.33
C ALA A 39 5.40 1.93 -4.62
N THR A 40 6.08 2.52 -5.61
CA THR A 40 5.49 2.85 -6.92
C THR A 40 5.08 1.59 -7.68
N THR A 41 5.92 0.55 -7.63
CA THR A 41 5.63 -0.74 -8.26
C THR A 41 4.37 -1.37 -7.67
N ASP A 42 4.28 -1.45 -6.35
CA ASP A 42 3.10 -2.02 -5.67
C ASP A 42 1.83 -1.19 -5.91
N ALA A 43 1.94 0.14 -5.95
CA ALA A 43 0.81 1.01 -6.26
C ALA A 43 0.30 0.75 -7.69
N ALA A 44 1.20 0.68 -8.67
CA ALA A 44 0.85 0.43 -10.06
C ALA A 44 0.15 -0.92 -10.25
N TYR A 45 0.72 -2.00 -9.72
CA TYR A 45 0.10 -3.32 -9.81
C TYR A 45 -1.22 -3.40 -9.06
N GLY A 46 -1.32 -2.77 -7.89
CA GLY A 46 -2.55 -2.74 -7.11
C GLY A 46 -3.69 -2.02 -7.82
N ILE A 47 -3.41 -0.91 -8.48
CA ILE A 47 -4.39 -0.15 -9.27
C ILE A 47 -4.83 -0.94 -10.50
N LEU A 48 -3.88 -1.53 -11.24
CA LEU A 48 -4.19 -2.35 -12.41
C LEU A 48 -5.05 -3.55 -12.05
N ALA A 49 -4.75 -4.23 -10.94
CA ALA A 49 -5.55 -5.36 -10.46
C ALA A 49 -6.96 -4.92 -10.05
N ALA A 50 -7.09 -3.80 -9.32
CA ALA A 50 -8.39 -3.26 -8.92
C ALA A 50 -9.23 -2.85 -10.13
N TYR A 51 -8.62 -2.19 -11.12
CA TYR A 51 -9.27 -1.81 -12.37
C TYR A 51 -9.79 -3.04 -13.13
N GLN A 52 -8.95 -4.08 -13.28
CA GLN A 52 -9.34 -5.30 -13.98
C GLN A 52 -10.49 -6.04 -13.28
N VAL A 53 -10.44 -6.16 -11.94
CA VAL A 53 -11.53 -6.81 -11.19
C VAL A 53 -12.81 -5.96 -11.26
N GLY A 54 -12.71 -4.63 -11.24
CA GLY A 54 -13.83 -3.74 -11.45
C GLY A 54 -14.52 -4.00 -12.81
N ARG A 55 -13.75 -4.08 -13.88
CA ARG A 55 -14.28 -4.43 -15.21
C ARG A 55 -14.96 -5.79 -15.24
N LEU A 56 -14.33 -6.81 -14.67
CA LEU A 56 -14.92 -8.14 -14.58
C LEU A 56 -16.23 -8.14 -13.79
N LYS A 57 -16.34 -7.30 -12.76
CA LYS A 57 -17.58 -7.13 -12.00
C LYS A 57 -18.68 -6.53 -12.85
N ASP A 58 -18.38 -5.49 -13.61
CA ASP A 58 -19.34 -4.84 -14.51
C ASP A 58 -19.86 -5.82 -15.59
N GLU A 59 -19.00 -6.75 -16.03
CA GLU A 59 -19.33 -7.82 -16.97
C GLU A 59 -20.03 -9.05 -16.32
N GLY A 60 -20.23 -9.05 -15.00
CA GLY A 60 -20.79 -10.18 -14.27
C GLY A 60 -19.87 -11.41 -14.15
N LYS A 61 -18.56 -11.23 -14.38
CA LYS A 61 -17.56 -12.31 -14.41
C LYS A 61 -16.61 -12.34 -13.20
N ALA A 62 -16.71 -11.39 -12.27
CA ALA A 62 -15.84 -11.36 -11.11
C ALA A 62 -16.26 -12.42 -10.10
N ALA A 63 -15.37 -13.37 -9.81
CA ALA A 63 -15.52 -14.28 -8.68
C ALA A 63 -15.29 -13.54 -7.35
N PRO A 64 -16.04 -13.87 -6.27
CA PRO A 64 -15.86 -13.25 -4.95
C PRO A 64 -14.41 -13.30 -4.43
N GLU A 65 -13.70 -14.38 -4.75
CA GLU A 65 -12.30 -14.58 -4.36
C GLU A 65 -11.37 -13.56 -5.00
N MET A 66 -11.67 -13.08 -6.20
CA MET A 66 -10.90 -12.00 -6.83
C MET A 66 -11.00 -10.70 -6.03
N ILE A 67 -12.17 -10.40 -5.49
CA ILE A 67 -12.40 -9.22 -4.63
C ILE A 67 -11.61 -9.36 -3.32
N SER A 68 -11.65 -10.55 -2.70
CA SER A 68 -10.87 -10.86 -1.50
C SER A 68 -9.37 -10.72 -1.76
N MET A 69 -8.89 -11.19 -2.91
CA MET A 69 -7.49 -11.12 -3.30
C MET A 69 -7.00 -9.67 -3.42
N ILE A 70 -7.71 -8.82 -4.16
CA ILE A 70 -7.30 -7.41 -4.34
C ILE A 70 -7.46 -6.61 -3.05
N LYS A 71 -8.51 -6.85 -2.25
CA LYS A 71 -8.69 -6.15 -0.97
C LYS A 71 -7.52 -6.46 -0.05
N ARG A 72 -7.23 -7.73 0.18
CA ARG A 72 -6.10 -8.18 1.00
C ARG A 72 -4.79 -7.57 0.53
N GLN A 73 -4.43 -7.82 -0.73
CA GLN A 73 -3.14 -7.40 -1.29
C GLN A 73 -2.98 -5.88 -1.27
N ASN A 74 -3.99 -5.13 -1.72
CA ASN A 74 -3.90 -3.68 -1.83
C ASN A 74 -3.82 -2.99 -0.46
N CYS A 75 -4.61 -3.43 0.52
CA CYS A 75 -4.55 -2.85 1.86
C CYS A 75 -3.22 -3.17 2.56
N ASP A 76 -2.75 -4.41 2.48
CA ASP A 76 -1.48 -4.83 3.08
C ASP A 76 -0.30 -4.06 2.46
N ARG A 77 -0.22 -4.04 1.12
CA ARG A 77 0.89 -3.36 0.43
C ARG A 77 0.86 -1.85 0.61
N ALA A 78 -0.33 -1.24 0.63
CA ALA A 78 -0.45 0.19 0.89
C ALA A 78 0.05 0.55 2.30
N LEU A 79 -0.34 -0.20 3.33
CA LEU A 79 0.11 0.04 4.70
C LEU A 79 1.61 -0.20 4.86
N ILE A 80 2.13 -1.32 4.36
CA ILE A 80 3.56 -1.66 4.45
C ILE A 80 4.41 -0.59 3.78
N ASN A 81 4.09 -0.23 2.54
CA ASN A 81 4.87 0.76 1.80
C ASN A 81 4.75 2.16 2.39
N SER A 82 3.57 2.60 2.82
CA SER A 82 3.41 3.89 3.49
C SER A 82 4.23 3.96 4.78
N ARG A 83 4.29 2.86 5.56
CA ARG A 83 5.14 2.77 6.74
C ARG A 83 6.64 2.84 6.40
N VAL A 84 7.06 2.19 5.31
CA VAL A 84 8.45 2.26 4.82
C VAL A 84 8.79 3.66 4.33
N LEU A 85 7.87 4.32 3.61
CA LEU A 85 8.06 5.69 3.16
C LEU A 85 8.11 6.69 4.33
N GLN A 86 7.37 6.45 5.41
CA GLN A 86 7.41 7.24 6.63
C GLN A 86 8.84 7.34 7.20
N GLU A 87 9.66 6.31 7.05
CA GLU A 87 11.05 6.31 7.52
C GLU A 87 11.93 7.34 6.82
N VAL A 88 11.61 7.72 5.59
CA VAL A 88 12.36 8.72 4.81
C VAL A 88 12.28 10.10 5.46
N PHE A 89 11.19 10.40 6.16
CA PHE A 89 10.99 11.67 6.87
C PHE A 89 11.75 11.73 8.21
N GLY A 90 12.22 10.59 8.72
CA GLY A 90 12.85 10.54 10.05
C GLY A 90 11.89 11.07 11.13
N GLY A 91 12.39 11.91 12.05
CA GLY A 91 11.59 12.51 13.11
C GLY A 91 10.44 13.39 12.63
N ASN A 92 10.53 13.96 11.44
CA ASN A 92 9.48 14.79 10.85
C ASN A 92 8.20 13.99 10.54
N ALA A 93 8.32 12.67 10.39
CA ALA A 93 7.16 11.79 10.17
C ALA A 93 6.12 11.80 11.31
N VAL A 94 6.50 12.29 12.50
CA VAL A 94 5.61 12.42 13.66
C VAL A 94 4.69 13.64 13.55
N SER A 95 5.08 14.64 12.74
CA SER A 95 4.27 15.85 12.52
C SER A 95 3.14 15.57 11.53
N ASP A 96 1.94 16.02 11.87
CA ASP A 96 0.77 15.93 10.99
C ASP A 96 0.90 16.79 9.73
N GLU A 97 1.76 17.80 9.73
CA GLU A 97 2.03 18.66 8.57
C GLU A 97 2.51 17.90 7.34
N TYR A 98 3.20 16.77 7.54
CA TYR A 98 3.68 15.92 6.45
C TYR A 98 2.63 14.91 5.97
N HIS A 99 1.52 14.74 6.71
CA HIS A 99 0.40 13.83 6.43
C HIS A 99 0.76 12.34 6.32
N ILE A 100 2.03 11.96 6.38
CA ILE A 100 2.47 10.58 6.19
C ILE A 100 1.99 9.67 7.35
N GLY A 101 2.11 10.13 8.60
CA GLY A 101 1.63 9.42 9.79
C GLY A 101 0.11 9.21 9.77
N ARG A 102 -0.64 10.22 9.37
CA ARG A 102 -2.10 10.15 9.18
C ARG A 102 -2.48 9.06 8.16
N HIS A 103 -1.78 8.97 7.03
CA HIS A 103 -2.04 7.93 6.06
C HIS A 103 -1.75 6.53 6.60
N VAL A 104 -0.65 6.35 7.33
CA VAL A 104 -0.33 5.05 7.97
C VAL A 104 -1.44 4.64 8.93
N ALA A 105 -1.91 5.55 9.80
CA ALA A 105 -3.00 5.28 10.73
C ALA A 105 -4.32 4.92 10.00
N ASN A 106 -4.69 5.68 8.98
CA ASN A 106 -5.89 5.43 8.19
C ASN A 106 -5.81 4.12 7.39
N LEU A 107 -4.64 3.77 6.87
CA LEU A 107 -4.44 2.52 6.14
C LEU A 107 -4.55 1.29 7.03
N PHE A 108 -4.18 1.39 8.30
CA PHE A 108 -4.46 0.33 9.28
C PHE A 108 -5.97 0.10 9.43
N VAL A 109 -6.76 1.16 9.46
CA VAL A 109 -8.24 1.05 9.49
C VAL A 109 -8.75 0.34 8.24
N THR A 110 -8.27 0.74 7.05
CA THR A 110 -8.70 0.11 5.78
C THR A 110 -8.30 -1.36 5.68
N GLN A 111 -7.16 -1.75 6.25
CA GLN A 111 -6.73 -3.14 6.34
C GLN A 111 -7.66 -3.98 7.24
N THR A 112 -8.19 -3.35 8.30
CA THR A 112 -8.93 -4.05 9.37
C THR A 112 -10.41 -4.23 9.04
N TYR A 113 -11.08 -3.20 8.49
CA TYR A 113 -12.52 -3.23 8.25
C TYR A 113 -12.91 -4.02 6.99
N GLU A 114 -14.18 -4.40 6.90
CA GLU A 114 -14.72 -5.17 5.75
C GLU A 114 -14.00 -6.52 5.51
N GLY A 115 -13.54 -7.13 6.56
CA GLY A 115 -12.69 -8.33 6.54
C GLY A 115 -11.20 -7.97 6.51
N GLN A 116 -10.50 -8.32 7.59
CA GLN A 116 -9.06 -8.12 7.64
C GLN A 116 -8.31 -9.20 6.83
N SER A 117 -7.00 -9.03 6.63
CA SER A 117 -6.17 -9.85 5.74
C SER A 117 -6.25 -11.35 6.00
N ASP A 118 -6.35 -11.78 7.27
CA ASP A 118 -6.45 -13.21 7.59
C ASP A 118 -7.78 -13.80 7.15
N ILE A 119 -8.89 -13.07 7.31
CA ILE A 119 -10.20 -13.51 6.82
C ILE A 119 -10.19 -13.69 5.31
N HIS A 120 -9.63 -12.73 4.57
CA HIS A 120 -9.48 -12.86 3.12
C HIS A 120 -8.55 -14.01 2.73
N SER A 121 -7.51 -14.29 3.53
CA SER A 121 -6.64 -15.46 3.33
C SER A 121 -7.39 -16.77 3.48
N LEU A 122 -8.30 -16.88 4.47
CA LEU A 122 -9.14 -18.08 4.65
C LEU A 122 -10.11 -18.28 3.46
N ILE A 123 -10.69 -17.20 2.94
CA ILE A 123 -11.55 -17.25 1.74
C ILE A 123 -10.74 -17.78 0.54
N LEU A 124 -9.54 -17.25 0.33
CA LEU A 124 -8.66 -17.70 -0.74
C LEU A 124 -8.19 -19.15 -0.54
N GLY A 125 -7.82 -19.51 0.68
CA GLY A 125 -7.41 -20.86 1.04
C GLY A 125 -8.49 -21.89 0.73
N ARG A 126 -9.76 -21.59 1.07
CA ARG A 126 -10.90 -22.41 0.72
C ARG A 126 -11.07 -22.54 -0.81
N ALA A 127 -10.96 -21.46 -1.55
CA ALA A 127 -11.09 -21.47 -3.00
C ALA A 127 -10.01 -22.33 -3.68
N ILE A 128 -8.78 -22.31 -3.14
CA ILE A 128 -7.64 -23.06 -3.68
C ILE A 128 -7.71 -24.55 -3.31
N THR A 129 -8.11 -24.87 -2.08
CA THR A 129 -8.04 -26.24 -1.55
C THR A 129 -9.36 -27.00 -1.58
N GLY A 130 -10.48 -26.30 -1.69
CA GLY A 130 -11.83 -26.86 -1.53
C GLY A 130 -12.19 -27.13 -0.06
N LEU A 131 -11.30 -26.87 0.90
CA LEU A 131 -11.47 -27.15 2.32
C LEU A 131 -11.68 -25.86 3.12
N GLN A 132 -12.66 -25.87 4.02
CA GLN A 132 -12.90 -24.75 4.92
C GLN A 132 -11.95 -24.82 6.11
N ALA A 133 -11.30 -23.67 6.43
CA ALA A 133 -10.29 -23.63 7.47
C ALA A 133 -10.87 -23.59 8.91
N PHE A 134 -12.14 -23.24 9.04
CA PHE A 134 -12.86 -23.28 10.34
C PHE A 134 -14.31 -23.72 10.11
N VAL A 135 -14.91 -24.29 11.13
CA VAL A 135 -16.29 -24.78 11.16
C VAL A 135 -17.19 -23.83 11.95
#